data_2026fe2c77f14e86400ef95d563d33af
#
_entry.id   2026fe2c77f14e86400ef95d563d33af
#
_cell.length_a   1.000
_cell.length_b   1.000
_cell.length_c   1.000
_cell.angle_alpha   90.00
_cell.angle_beta   90.00
_cell.angle_gamma   90.00
#
_symmetry.space_group_name_H-M   'P 1'
#
loop_
_entity.id
_entity.type
_entity.pdbx_description
1 polymer ?
#
loop_
_entity_poly.entity_id
_entity_poly.type
_entity_poly.pdbx_seq_one_letter_code
_entity_poly.pdbx_strand_id
1 'polypeptide(L)'
;MDDEAILNLYRQRQNSALAETEAKYGRLCFSVADNILQNREDAEECVNDTWLHAWNAIPPEHPSVFSAWLSRVTRNLAISRLREIRALKRGGAEIPLVLEELSECIPGGVDPQKQAELRELSEAVNRFLAGLKPAERDVFVARYFYAASHAELSARTGWTLGKTKTVLRRTRLKLQKSLKEEGLC
;
A
#
# COMPACT_ATOMS: atom_id res chain seq x y z
N MET A 1 -13.73 0.43 -18.38
CA MET A 1 -13.39 1.86 -18.64
C MET A 1 -11.92 2.09 -18.34
N ASP A 2 -11.23 3.06 -18.99
CA ASP A 2 -9.88 3.45 -18.60
C ASP A 2 -9.86 4.38 -17.38
N ASP A 3 -8.68 4.62 -16.81
CA ASP A 3 -8.55 5.38 -15.55
C ASP A 3 -8.93 6.85 -15.73
N GLU A 4 -8.55 7.45 -16.85
CA GLU A 4 -8.83 8.86 -17.10
C GLU A 4 -10.35 9.11 -17.28
N ALA A 5 -11.04 8.19 -17.95
CA ALA A 5 -12.50 8.25 -18.05
C ALA A 5 -13.19 8.13 -16.68
N ILE A 6 -12.71 7.22 -15.82
CA ILE A 6 -13.23 7.09 -14.44
C ILE A 6 -12.97 8.38 -13.64
N LEU A 7 -11.74 8.92 -13.70
CA LEU A 7 -11.39 10.16 -13.02
C LEU A 7 -12.21 11.35 -13.51
N ASN A 8 -12.57 11.39 -14.79
CA ASN A 8 -13.48 12.42 -15.33
C ASN A 8 -14.89 12.32 -14.76
N LEU A 9 -15.40 11.10 -14.52
CA LEU A 9 -16.69 10.92 -13.84
C LEU A 9 -16.65 11.48 -12.41
N TYR A 10 -15.57 11.27 -11.66
CA TYR A 10 -15.38 11.89 -10.33
C TYR A 10 -15.36 13.41 -10.40
N ARG A 11 -14.62 13.99 -11.36
CA ARG A 11 -14.54 15.46 -11.54
C ARG A 11 -15.91 16.05 -11.88
N GLN A 12 -16.74 15.32 -12.63
CA GLN A 12 -18.11 15.70 -12.98
C GLN A 12 -19.15 15.35 -11.91
N ARG A 13 -18.73 14.76 -10.78
CA ARG A 13 -19.63 14.32 -9.69
C ARG A 13 -20.71 13.35 -10.15
N GLN A 14 -20.41 12.48 -11.11
CA GLN A 14 -21.31 11.45 -11.58
C GLN A 14 -21.23 10.20 -10.70
N ASN A 15 -22.35 9.73 -10.17
CA ASN A 15 -22.41 8.56 -9.28
C ASN A 15 -21.88 7.29 -9.94
N SER A 16 -21.90 7.18 -11.27
CA SER A 16 -21.32 6.08 -12.04
C SER A 16 -19.81 5.92 -11.80
N ALA A 17 -19.10 6.98 -11.34
CA ALA A 17 -17.69 6.89 -10.98
C ALA A 17 -17.43 5.78 -9.96
N LEU A 18 -18.28 5.66 -8.95
CA LEU A 18 -18.13 4.65 -7.89
C LEU A 18 -18.31 3.23 -8.44
N ALA A 19 -19.36 3.00 -9.23
CA ALA A 19 -19.64 1.70 -9.84
C ALA A 19 -18.52 1.25 -10.79
N GLU A 20 -17.99 2.16 -11.61
CA GLU A 20 -16.89 1.86 -12.52
C GLU A 20 -15.58 1.59 -11.77
N THR A 21 -15.33 2.31 -10.67
CA THR A 21 -14.17 2.07 -9.79
C THR A 21 -14.28 0.72 -9.12
N GLU A 22 -15.43 0.37 -8.58
CA GLU A 22 -15.67 -0.92 -7.95
C GLU A 22 -15.52 -2.07 -8.94
N ALA A 23 -16.11 -1.97 -10.13
CA ALA A 23 -16.00 -2.98 -11.18
C ALA A 23 -14.54 -3.24 -11.58
N LYS A 24 -13.71 -2.20 -11.64
CA LYS A 24 -12.32 -2.31 -12.08
C LYS A 24 -11.35 -2.65 -10.95
N TYR A 25 -11.53 -2.05 -9.78
CA TYR A 25 -10.55 -2.08 -8.69
C TYR A 25 -11.05 -2.72 -7.39
N GLY A 26 -12.31 -3.17 -7.32
CA GLY A 26 -12.89 -3.76 -6.13
C GLY A 26 -12.09 -4.94 -5.60
N ARG A 27 -11.68 -5.85 -6.48
CA ARG A 27 -10.84 -7.01 -6.11
C ARG A 27 -9.47 -6.61 -5.58
N LEU A 28 -8.86 -5.59 -6.17
CA LEU A 28 -7.55 -5.08 -5.74
C LEU A 28 -7.64 -4.47 -4.34
N CYS A 29 -8.59 -3.56 -4.13
CA CYS A 29 -8.77 -2.91 -2.83
C CYS A 29 -9.18 -3.92 -1.76
N PHE A 30 -10.08 -4.85 -2.07
CA PHE A 30 -10.45 -5.92 -1.15
C PHE A 30 -9.24 -6.77 -0.75
N SER A 31 -8.42 -7.20 -1.72
CA SER A 31 -7.20 -7.98 -1.42
C SER A 31 -6.23 -7.22 -0.51
N VAL A 32 -6.05 -5.92 -0.74
CA VAL A 32 -5.20 -5.08 0.13
C VAL A 32 -5.77 -5.00 1.55
N ALA A 33 -7.08 -4.76 1.70
CA ALA A 33 -7.73 -4.66 2.99
C ALA A 33 -7.74 -6.00 3.74
N ASP A 34 -8.10 -7.09 3.08
CA ASP A 34 -8.19 -8.43 3.66
C ASP A 34 -6.83 -8.97 4.11
N ASN A 35 -5.78 -8.73 3.33
CA ASN A 35 -4.41 -9.08 3.72
C ASN A 35 -3.92 -8.36 5.00
N ILE A 36 -4.48 -7.20 5.31
CA ILE A 36 -4.14 -6.41 6.50
C ILE A 36 -5.06 -6.74 7.68
N LEU A 37 -6.36 -6.76 7.45
CA LEU A 37 -7.37 -6.89 8.49
C LEU A 37 -7.65 -8.35 8.86
N GLN A 38 -7.46 -9.28 7.92
CA GLN A 38 -7.73 -10.71 8.07
C GLN A 38 -9.15 -11.00 8.60
N ASN A 39 -10.08 -10.13 8.22
CA ASN A 39 -11.49 -10.22 8.50
C ASN A 39 -12.26 -9.69 7.30
N ARG A 40 -13.14 -10.53 6.75
CA ARG A 40 -13.86 -10.22 5.53
C ARG A 40 -14.79 -9.00 5.67
N GLU A 41 -15.53 -8.94 6.78
CA GLU A 41 -16.49 -7.85 7.02
C GLU A 41 -15.77 -6.51 7.18
N ASP A 42 -14.70 -6.48 7.98
CA ASP A 42 -13.85 -5.30 8.13
C ASP A 42 -13.18 -4.90 6.82
N ALA A 43 -12.82 -5.86 5.96
CA ALA A 43 -12.23 -5.59 4.66
C ALA A 43 -13.25 -4.99 3.69
N GLU A 44 -14.48 -5.51 3.66
CA GLU A 44 -15.59 -4.97 2.84
C GLU A 44 -15.94 -3.54 3.27
N GLU A 45 -15.99 -3.27 4.58
CA GLU A 45 -16.21 -1.92 5.10
C GLU A 45 -15.06 -0.97 4.74
N CYS A 46 -13.82 -1.41 4.87
CA CYS A 46 -12.64 -0.63 4.46
C CYS A 46 -12.65 -0.29 2.96
N VAL A 47 -13.14 -1.17 2.11
CA VAL A 47 -13.31 -0.90 0.68
C VAL A 47 -14.38 0.17 0.45
N ASN A 48 -15.51 0.11 1.16
CA ASN A 48 -16.54 1.14 1.08
C ASN A 48 -16.01 2.52 1.54
N ASP A 49 -15.22 2.55 2.62
CA ASP A 49 -14.54 3.77 3.07
C ASP A 49 -13.55 4.30 2.04
N THR A 50 -12.89 3.40 1.28
CA THR A 50 -12.01 3.78 0.18
C THR A 50 -12.78 4.50 -0.93
N TRP A 51 -13.99 4.03 -1.27
CA TRP A 51 -14.85 4.68 -2.26
C TRP A 51 -15.33 6.05 -1.79
N LEU A 52 -15.73 6.15 -0.53
CA LEU A 52 -16.11 7.41 0.07
C LEU A 52 -14.95 8.41 0.09
N HIS A 53 -13.75 7.94 0.44
CA HIS A 53 -12.56 8.78 0.39
C HIS A 53 -12.25 9.26 -1.04
N ALA A 54 -12.32 8.38 -2.02
CA ALA A 54 -12.12 8.73 -3.42
C ALA A 54 -13.12 9.77 -3.90
N TRP A 55 -14.39 9.61 -3.54
CA TRP A 55 -15.44 10.58 -3.87
C TRP A 55 -15.17 11.96 -3.27
N ASN A 56 -14.68 12.02 -2.05
CA ASN A 56 -14.42 13.29 -1.37
C ASN A 56 -13.11 13.95 -1.80
N ALA A 57 -12.11 13.15 -2.13
CA ALA A 57 -10.76 13.64 -2.46
C ALA A 57 -10.62 14.07 -3.93
N ILE A 58 -11.40 13.50 -4.85
CA ILE A 58 -11.34 13.80 -6.28
C ILE A 58 -12.61 14.57 -6.72
N PRO A 59 -12.53 15.84 -7.18
CA PRO A 59 -11.40 16.75 -7.02
C PRO A 59 -11.22 17.26 -5.58
N PRO A 60 -10.13 17.85 -5.16
CA PRO A 60 -9.06 18.43 -5.98
C PRO A 60 -7.87 17.50 -6.31
N GLU A 61 -7.79 16.31 -5.74
CA GLU A 61 -6.66 15.42 -6.03
C GLU A 61 -6.70 14.93 -7.49
N HIS A 62 -5.50 14.78 -8.07
CA HIS A 62 -5.30 14.33 -9.46
C HIS A 62 -4.30 13.16 -9.48
N PRO A 63 -4.74 11.92 -9.13
CA PRO A 63 -3.83 10.79 -9.13
C PRO A 63 -3.31 10.47 -10.54
N SER A 64 -1.99 10.44 -10.69
CA SER A 64 -1.33 10.07 -11.95
C SER A 64 -1.43 8.57 -12.25
N VAL A 65 -1.48 7.73 -11.24
CA VAL A 65 -1.70 6.28 -11.32
C VAL A 65 -2.82 5.91 -10.35
N PHE A 66 -4.02 5.75 -10.88
CA PHE A 66 -5.24 5.63 -10.07
C PHE A 66 -5.26 4.34 -9.22
N SER A 67 -4.81 3.21 -9.77
CA SER A 67 -4.70 1.95 -9.02
C SER A 67 -3.75 2.05 -7.82
N ALA A 68 -2.62 2.73 -8.00
CA ALA A 68 -1.64 2.94 -6.95
C ALA A 68 -2.17 3.86 -5.84
N TRP A 69 -2.88 4.91 -6.24
CA TRP A 69 -3.53 5.84 -5.32
C TRP A 69 -4.60 5.14 -4.48
N LEU A 70 -5.51 4.38 -5.11
CA LEU A 70 -6.54 3.61 -4.42
C LEU A 70 -5.92 2.59 -3.44
N SER A 71 -4.90 1.85 -3.86
CA SER A 71 -4.21 0.89 -2.99
C SER A 71 -3.58 1.56 -1.77
N ARG A 72 -3.01 2.76 -1.93
CA ARG A 72 -2.48 3.57 -0.83
C ARG A 72 -3.58 3.99 0.14
N VAL A 73 -4.71 4.49 -0.37
CA VAL A 73 -5.87 4.90 0.45
C VAL A 73 -6.40 3.70 1.22
N THR A 74 -6.71 2.60 0.54
CA THR A 74 -7.21 1.36 1.16
C THR A 74 -6.28 0.87 2.24
N ARG A 75 -4.97 0.82 1.96
CA ARG A 75 -3.96 0.39 2.92
C ARG A 75 -3.94 1.28 4.16
N ASN A 76 -3.97 2.60 4.00
CA ASN A 76 -3.96 3.54 5.13
C ASN A 76 -5.22 3.38 6.00
N LEU A 77 -6.39 3.24 5.39
CA LEU A 77 -7.65 2.97 6.08
C LEU A 77 -7.61 1.64 6.84
N ALA A 78 -7.16 0.56 6.19
CA ALA A 78 -7.03 -0.76 6.83
C ALA A 78 -6.07 -0.73 8.02
N ILE A 79 -4.95 -0.01 7.92
CA ILE A 79 -4.00 0.15 9.03
C ILE A 79 -4.63 0.92 10.20
N SER A 80 -5.34 2.02 9.91
CA SER A 80 -6.02 2.81 10.95
C SER A 80 -7.07 1.97 11.66
N ARG A 81 -7.91 1.25 10.91
CA ARG A 81 -8.90 0.36 11.47
C ARG A 81 -8.28 -0.76 12.33
N LEU A 82 -7.19 -1.36 11.85
CA LEU A 82 -6.49 -2.38 12.64
C LEU A 82 -5.96 -1.82 13.96
N ARG A 83 -5.47 -0.58 13.99
CA ARG A 83 -5.03 0.10 15.22
C ARG A 83 -6.20 0.33 16.17
N GLU A 84 -7.37 0.73 15.68
CA GLU A 84 -8.60 0.91 16.45
C GLU A 84 -9.08 -0.41 17.07
N ILE A 85 -9.18 -1.48 16.27
CA ILE A 85 -9.55 -2.81 16.73
C ILE A 85 -8.62 -3.29 17.85
N ARG A 86 -7.33 -3.00 17.74
CA ARG A 86 -6.33 -3.39 18.75
C ARG A 86 -6.37 -2.53 19.99
N ALA A 87 -6.64 -1.24 19.87
CA ALA A 87 -6.84 -0.37 21.02
C ALA A 87 -8.02 -0.82 21.87
N LEU A 88 -9.07 -1.35 21.22
CA LEU A 88 -10.25 -1.91 21.90
C LEU A 88 -9.99 -3.29 22.52
N LYS A 89 -9.19 -4.13 21.86
CA LYS A 89 -8.77 -5.45 22.37
C LYS A 89 -7.43 -5.32 23.08
N ARG A 90 -7.37 -4.80 24.31
CA ARG A 90 -6.17 -4.82 25.16
C ARG A 90 -5.69 -6.25 25.40
N GLY A 91 -4.91 -6.79 24.48
CA GLY A 91 -4.33 -8.14 24.55
C GLY A 91 -3.80 -8.54 23.17
N GLY A 92 -2.55 -8.23 22.94
CA GLY A 92 -1.62 -8.72 21.92
C GLY A 92 -2.17 -9.53 20.75
N ALA A 93 -2.42 -8.87 19.64
CA ALA A 93 -2.37 -9.52 18.34
C ALA A 93 -1.28 -8.85 17.51
N GLU A 94 -0.47 -9.65 16.84
CA GLU A 94 0.67 -9.22 16.01
C GLU A 94 0.23 -8.18 14.98
N ILE A 95 0.95 -7.04 14.93
CA ILE A 95 0.84 -6.10 13.80
C ILE A 95 1.09 -6.90 12.53
N PRO A 96 0.33 -6.69 11.44
CA PRO A 96 0.70 -7.36 10.19
C PRO A 96 2.17 -7.11 9.93
N LEU A 97 2.91 -8.20 9.88
CA LEU A 97 4.37 -8.26 9.75
C LEU A 97 4.93 -7.28 8.68
N VAL A 98 4.09 -6.97 7.70
CA VAL A 98 4.38 -6.07 6.58
C VAL A 98 4.76 -4.66 7.02
N LEU A 99 4.10 -4.12 8.05
CA LEU A 99 4.35 -2.75 8.51
C LEU A 99 5.52 -2.67 9.48
N GLU A 100 5.67 -3.68 10.34
CA GLU A 100 6.84 -3.82 11.19
C GLU A 100 8.09 -4.01 10.36
N GLU A 101 8.01 -4.84 9.32
CA GLU A 101 9.12 -5.08 8.40
C GLU A 101 9.62 -3.82 7.70
N LEU A 102 8.73 -2.86 7.36
CA LEU A 102 9.11 -1.58 6.77
C LEU A 102 9.48 -0.51 7.80
N SER A 103 8.88 -0.53 8.99
CA SER A 103 9.21 0.42 10.05
C SER A 103 10.65 0.27 10.57
N GLU A 104 11.25 -0.91 10.41
CA GLU A 104 12.67 -1.12 10.65
C GLU A 104 13.58 -0.37 9.66
N CYS A 105 13.03 -0.01 8.49
CA CYS A 105 13.79 0.62 7.41
C CYS A 105 13.54 2.12 7.27
N ILE A 106 12.41 2.61 7.75
CA ILE A 106 11.96 4.00 7.57
C ILE A 106 11.65 4.59 8.96
N PRO A 107 12.25 5.72 9.34
CA PRO A 107 11.97 6.36 10.62
C PRO A 107 10.48 6.64 10.78
N GLY A 108 9.92 6.27 11.93
CA GLY A 108 8.49 6.35 12.19
C GLY A 108 7.97 7.76 12.34
N GLY A 109 6.76 7.98 11.82
CA GLY A 109 5.94 9.14 12.09
C GLY A 109 6.12 10.29 11.11
N VAL A 110 5.17 10.39 10.18
CA VAL A 110 5.11 11.51 9.24
C VAL A 110 4.47 12.71 9.94
N ASP A 111 5.29 13.68 10.25
CA ASP A 111 4.84 15.03 10.62
C ASP A 111 4.44 15.77 9.33
N PRO A 112 3.22 16.32 9.23
CA PRO A 112 2.78 17.06 8.04
C PRO A 112 3.66 18.26 7.66
N GLN A 113 4.46 18.78 8.59
CA GLN A 113 5.38 19.90 8.35
C GLN A 113 6.65 19.50 7.56
N LYS A 114 6.89 18.19 7.34
CA LYS A 114 8.10 17.66 6.71
C LYS A 114 7.90 17.24 5.24
N GLN A 115 7.11 17.98 4.46
CA GLN A 115 6.85 17.65 3.05
C GLN A 115 8.11 17.55 2.17
N ALA A 116 9.16 18.32 2.47
CA ALA A 116 10.41 18.25 1.73
C ALA A 116 11.18 16.96 2.00
N GLU A 117 11.29 16.55 3.27
CA GLU A 117 11.93 15.30 3.68
C GLU A 117 11.19 14.07 3.11
N LEU A 118 9.86 14.15 3.02
CA LEU A 118 9.05 13.09 2.39
C LEU A 118 9.29 12.96 0.89
N ARG A 119 9.53 14.07 0.20
CA ARG A 119 9.89 14.03 -1.23
C ARG A 119 11.25 13.40 -1.43
N GLU A 120 12.25 13.81 -0.68
CA GLU A 120 13.60 13.21 -0.72
C GLU A 120 13.55 11.72 -0.42
N LEU A 121 12.85 11.31 0.62
CA LEU A 121 12.68 9.90 0.96
C LEU A 121 11.97 9.13 -0.17
N SER A 122 10.91 9.70 -0.74
CA SER A 122 10.17 9.08 -1.85
C SER A 122 11.05 8.91 -3.09
N GLU A 123 11.85 9.93 -3.42
CA GLU A 123 12.78 9.88 -4.54
C GLU A 123 13.90 8.86 -4.31
N ALA A 124 14.45 8.79 -3.10
CA ALA A 124 15.45 7.79 -2.73
C ALA A 124 14.92 6.36 -2.85
N VAL A 125 13.70 6.11 -2.33
CA VAL A 125 13.03 4.81 -2.47
C VAL A 125 12.79 4.47 -3.94
N ASN A 126 12.33 5.43 -4.75
CA ASN A 126 12.09 5.21 -6.18
C ASN A 126 13.40 4.91 -6.94
N ARG A 127 14.50 5.63 -6.64
CA ARG A 127 15.83 5.32 -7.22
C ARG A 127 16.28 3.92 -6.84
N PHE A 128 16.14 3.55 -5.57
CA PHE A 128 16.47 2.21 -5.08
C PHE A 128 15.67 1.13 -5.82
N LEU A 129 14.36 1.29 -5.94
CA LEU A 129 13.50 0.34 -6.64
C LEU A 129 13.85 0.22 -8.12
N ALA A 130 14.20 1.32 -8.77
CA ALA A 130 14.64 1.31 -10.18
C ALA A 130 15.92 0.51 -10.38
N GLY A 131 16.81 0.48 -9.39
CA GLY A 131 18.08 -0.30 -9.40
C GLY A 131 17.93 -1.78 -9.11
N LEU A 132 16.75 -2.25 -8.68
CA LEU A 132 16.52 -3.68 -8.42
C LEU A 132 16.29 -4.46 -9.72
N LYS A 133 16.61 -5.77 -9.66
CA LYS A 133 16.16 -6.70 -10.70
C LYS A 133 14.62 -6.70 -10.80
N PRO A 134 14.03 -6.79 -12.01
CA PRO A 134 12.58 -6.70 -12.17
C PRO A 134 11.78 -7.60 -11.22
N ALA A 135 12.13 -8.88 -11.12
CA ALA A 135 11.43 -9.81 -10.24
C ALA A 135 11.58 -9.47 -8.73
N GLU A 136 12.72 -8.94 -8.29
CA GLU A 136 12.93 -8.50 -6.90
C GLU A 136 12.09 -7.25 -6.61
N ARG A 137 12.06 -6.30 -7.55
CA ARG A 137 11.25 -5.08 -7.47
C ARG A 137 9.76 -5.41 -7.41
N ASP A 138 9.28 -6.29 -8.31
CA ASP A 138 7.88 -6.66 -8.39
C ASP A 138 7.40 -7.34 -7.11
N VAL A 139 8.21 -8.24 -6.54
CA VAL A 139 7.92 -8.91 -5.26
C VAL A 139 7.94 -7.90 -4.10
N PHE A 140 8.90 -6.98 -4.09
CA PHE A 140 8.98 -5.94 -3.06
C PHE A 140 7.78 -5.01 -3.10
N VAL A 141 7.43 -4.48 -4.28
CA VAL A 141 6.26 -3.61 -4.46
C VAL A 141 4.97 -4.35 -4.11
N ALA A 142 4.79 -5.59 -4.58
CA ALA A 142 3.61 -6.38 -4.25
C ALA A 142 3.47 -6.61 -2.74
N ARG A 143 4.58 -6.89 -2.03
CA ARG A 143 4.57 -7.09 -0.58
C ARG A 143 4.23 -5.82 0.18
N TYR A 144 4.98 -4.74 -0.07
CA TYR A 144 4.95 -3.56 0.79
C TYR A 144 3.98 -2.50 0.32
N PHE A 145 3.64 -2.47 -0.95
CA PHE A 145 2.69 -1.52 -1.50
C PHE A 145 1.26 -2.10 -1.57
N TYR A 146 1.14 -3.35 -2.04
CA TYR A 146 -0.16 -4.03 -2.19
C TYR A 146 -0.48 -5.01 -1.06
N ALA A 147 0.37 -5.08 -0.02
CA ALA A 147 0.21 -5.96 1.14
C ALA A 147 0.09 -7.47 0.80
N ALA A 148 0.60 -7.91 -0.35
CA ALA A 148 0.50 -9.30 -0.77
C ALA A 148 1.15 -10.26 0.24
N SER A 149 0.51 -11.39 0.50
CA SER A 149 1.04 -12.43 1.38
C SER A 149 2.24 -13.14 0.74
N HIS A 150 3.07 -13.78 1.56
CA HIS A 150 4.18 -14.58 1.05
C HIS A 150 3.70 -15.74 0.15
N ALA A 151 2.52 -16.28 0.44
CA ALA A 151 1.92 -17.36 -0.36
C ALA A 151 1.52 -16.86 -1.77
N GLU A 152 0.86 -15.71 -1.86
CA GLU A 152 0.51 -15.09 -3.14
C GLU A 152 1.77 -14.75 -3.96
N LEU A 153 2.80 -14.20 -3.31
CA LEU A 153 4.07 -13.91 -3.97
C LEU A 153 4.77 -15.16 -4.50
N SER A 154 4.75 -16.24 -3.71
CA SER A 154 5.26 -17.56 -4.12
C SER A 154 4.51 -18.08 -5.34
N ALA A 155 3.18 -18.02 -5.33
CA ALA A 155 2.34 -18.46 -6.44
C ALA A 155 2.61 -17.65 -7.72
N ARG A 156 2.76 -16.32 -7.61
CA ARG A 156 3.02 -15.42 -8.76
C ARG A 156 4.39 -15.64 -9.39
N THR A 157 5.40 -15.91 -8.58
CA THR A 157 6.80 -15.97 -9.05
C THR A 157 7.28 -17.37 -9.36
N GLY A 158 6.58 -18.40 -8.90
CA GLY A 158 7.06 -19.79 -8.91
C GLY A 158 8.22 -20.02 -7.92
N TRP A 159 8.49 -19.10 -7.01
CA TRP A 159 9.52 -19.27 -5.99
C TRP A 159 8.98 -20.06 -4.80
N THR A 160 9.87 -20.73 -4.07
CA THR A 160 9.51 -21.32 -2.77
C THR A 160 9.24 -20.20 -1.75
N LEU A 161 8.44 -20.49 -0.72
CA LEU A 161 8.20 -19.57 0.42
C LEU A 161 9.51 -19.10 1.07
N GLY A 162 10.48 -20.01 1.24
CA GLY A 162 11.79 -19.69 1.78
C GLY A 162 12.57 -18.71 0.92
N LYS A 163 12.57 -18.90 -0.41
CA LYS A 163 13.21 -17.99 -1.35
C LYS A 163 12.55 -16.63 -1.32
N THR A 164 11.21 -16.56 -1.33
CA THR A 164 10.44 -15.30 -1.28
C THR A 164 10.79 -14.49 -0.02
N LYS A 165 10.77 -15.13 1.16
CA LYS A 165 11.16 -14.50 2.43
C LYS A 165 12.61 -14.00 2.41
N THR A 166 13.54 -14.81 1.88
CA THR A 166 14.96 -14.46 1.79
C THR A 166 15.20 -13.26 0.87
N VAL A 167 14.55 -13.22 -0.29
CA VAL A 167 14.65 -12.10 -1.23
C VAL A 167 14.11 -10.83 -0.58
N LEU A 168 12.94 -10.85 0.00
CA LEU A 168 12.35 -9.70 0.69
C LEU A 168 13.26 -9.18 1.81
N ARG A 169 13.78 -10.06 2.67
CA ARG A 169 14.71 -9.68 3.73
C ARG A 169 15.98 -9.01 3.17
N ARG A 170 16.59 -9.60 2.14
CA ARG A 170 17.77 -9.01 1.50
C ARG A 170 17.48 -7.64 0.91
N THR A 171 16.35 -7.49 0.25
CA THR A 171 15.95 -6.23 -0.39
C THR A 171 15.71 -5.14 0.66
N ARG A 172 15.08 -5.48 1.80
CA ARG A 172 14.93 -4.54 2.92
C ARG A 172 16.27 -4.07 3.49
N LEU A 173 17.19 -5.00 3.73
CA LEU A 173 18.53 -4.63 4.22
C LEU A 173 19.30 -3.74 3.25
N LYS A 174 19.14 -3.97 1.94
CA LYS A 174 19.73 -3.10 0.92
C LYS A 174 19.09 -1.71 0.93
N LEU A 175 17.75 -1.63 1.07
CA LEU A 175 17.04 -0.35 1.17
C LEU A 175 17.50 0.43 2.41
N GLN A 176 17.53 -0.22 3.58
CA GLN A 176 18.00 0.40 4.82
C GLN A 176 19.41 0.95 4.69
N LYS A 177 20.32 0.17 4.07
CA LYS A 177 21.69 0.61 3.81
C LYS A 177 21.72 1.83 2.89
N SER A 178 20.98 1.80 1.77
CA SER A 178 20.88 2.91 0.80
C SER A 178 20.37 4.19 1.47
N LEU A 179 19.30 4.09 2.27
CA LEU A 179 18.73 5.25 2.97
C LEU A 179 19.69 5.82 4.03
N LYS A 180 20.44 4.98 4.73
CA LYS A 180 21.49 5.44 5.67
C LYS A 180 22.64 6.16 4.96
N GLU A 181 23.07 5.66 3.80
CA GLU A 181 24.10 6.30 2.99
C GLU A 181 23.68 7.67 2.45
N GLU A 182 22.38 7.87 2.24
CA GLU A 182 21.78 9.15 1.83
C GLU A 182 21.40 10.05 3.03
N GLY A 183 21.64 9.61 4.28
CA GLY A 183 21.32 10.39 5.49
C GLY A 183 19.82 10.49 5.81
N LEU A 184 19.00 9.58 5.24
CA LEU A 184 17.55 9.58 5.38
C LEU A 184 17.02 8.60 6.44
N CYS A 185 17.90 7.93 7.18
CA CYS A 185 17.60 7.00 8.28
C CYS A 185 18.58 7.19 9.43
#